data_8d13482b7913837dfa872f9aa9ca0a01
#
_entry.id   8d13482b7913837dfa872f9aa9ca0a01
#
_cell.length_a   1.000
_cell.length_b   1.000
_cell.length_c   1.000
_cell.angle_alpha   90.00
_cell.angle_beta   90.00
_cell.angle_gamma   90.00
#
_symmetry.space_group_name_H-M   'P 1'
#
loop_
_entity.id
_entity.type
_entity.pdbx_description
1 polymer ?
#
loop_
_entity_poly.entity_id
_entity_poly.type
_entity_poly.pdbx_seq_one_letter_code
_entity_poly.pdbx_strand_id
1 'polypeptide(L)'
;MLKYFPGHGRANGDSHRSRVTTPPLDQLKASDLTPYAGLLRPGGPLADPSLTGVMVGHLDVPGLTADLPSSLTPATYQLLRDTYQFDGLTITDDLGAMKAVSAELALPDAVQRALAAGADVALWTSGDPVTPVLDGLERALASGALDPKANDAAVARALAAKGVCSRR
;
A
#
# COMPACT_ATOMS: atom_id res chain seq x y z
N MET A 1 2.59 -12.27 -5.23
CA MET A 1 2.76 -10.90 -4.65
C MET A 1 3.82 -10.17 -5.45
N LEU A 2 3.47 -9.06 -6.10
CA LEU A 2 4.42 -8.10 -6.65
C LEU A 2 4.88 -7.14 -5.53
N LYS A 3 6.17 -6.90 -5.41
CA LYS A 3 6.80 -6.09 -4.35
C LYS A 3 7.61 -5.00 -5.02
N TYR A 4 7.71 -4.09 -4.45
CA TYR A 4 7.63 -2.93 -3.65
C TYR A 4 7.15 -1.77 -4.53
N PHE A 5 5.87 -1.68 -4.82
CA PHE A 5 5.32 -0.61 -5.66
C PHE A 5 5.56 0.76 -4.98
N PRO A 6 5.89 1.83 -5.71
CA PRO A 6 6.06 1.95 -7.16
C PRO A 6 7.48 1.63 -7.70
N GLY A 7 8.38 1.08 -6.90
CA GLY A 7 9.71 0.62 -7.33
C GLY A 7 10.82 1.06 -6.38
N HIS A 8 11.45 0.08 -5.70
CA HIS A 8 12.50 0.32 -4.70
C HIS A 8 13.91 0.26 -5.29
N GLY A 9 14.07 -0.32 -6.50
CA GLY A 9 15.37 -0.73 -7.01
C GLY A 9 16.40 0.38 -7.20
N ARG A 10 15.96 1.64 -7.33
CA ARG A 10 16.81 2.82 -7.47
C ARG A 10 16.68 3.82 -6.31
N ALA A 11 16.16 3.38 -5.16
CA ALA A 11 16.11 4.22 -3.97
C ALA A 11 17.53 4.48 -3.43
N ASN A 12 17.71 5.63 -2.79
CA ASN A 12 19.01 6.10 -2.29
C ASN A 12 19.46 5.47 -0.97
N GLY A 13 18.75 4.45 -0.46
CA GLY A 13 19.06 3.84 0.82
C GLY A 13 18.23 2.62 1.16
N ASP A 14 18.24 2.27 2.45
CA ASP A 14 17.54 1.14 3.04
C ASP A 14 16.37 1.62 3.91
N SER A 15 15.14 1.34 3.49
CA SER A 15 13.91 1.72 4.19
C SER A 15 13.72 1.05 5.56
N HIS A 16 14.47 -0.01 5.87
CA HIS A 16 14.53 -0.56 7.22
C HIS A 16 15.22 0.38 8.21
N ARG A 17 16.10 1.26 7.75
CA ARG A 17 16.92 2.14 8.59
C ARG A 17 16.45 3.58 8.64
N SER A 18 15.87 4.09 7.55
CA SER A 18 15.44 5.49 7.42
C SER A 18 14.47 5.66 6.26
N ARG A 19 13.93 6.86 6.12
CA ARG A 19 13.25 7.25 4.88
C ARG A 19 14.21 7.19 3.69
N VAL A 20 13.69 6.79 2.55
CA VAL A 20 14.46 6.63 1.31
C VAL A 20 13.74 7.29 0.16
N THR A 21 14.50 7.96 -0.70
CA THR A 21 13.96 8.67 -1.88
C THR A 21 14.32 7.91 -3.14
N THR A 22 13.34 7.76 -4.02
CA THR A 22 13.51 7.18 -5.36
C THR A 22 13.81 8.28 -6.39
N PRO A 23 14.18 7.93 -7.62
CA PRO A 23 14.03 8.85 -8.74
C PRO A 23 12.60 9.38 -8.87
N PRO A 24 12.39 10.53 -9.56
CA PRO A 24 11.07 11.09 -9.81
C PRO A 24 10.13 10.11 -10.53
N LEU A 25 8.81 10.30 -10.36
CA LEU A 25 7.77 9.39 -10.88
C LEU A 25 7.87 9.15 -12.40
N ASP A 26 8.22 10.16 -13.17
CA ASP A 26 8.40 10.03 -14.63
C ASP A 26 9.52 9.05 -14.99
N GLN A 27 10.61 9.08 -14.25
CA GLN A 27 11.70 8.12 -14.41
C GLN A 27 11.32 6.72 -13.93
N LEU A 28 10.53 6.59 -12.84
CA LEU A 28 10.01 5.29 -12.42
C LEU A 28 9.07 4.72 -13.48
N LYS A 29 8.21 5.54 -14.10
CA LYS A 29 7.33 5.11 -15.21
C LYS A 29 8.11 4.59 -16.42
N ALA A 30 9.27 5.15 -16.68
CA ALA A 30 10.13 4.73 -17.80
C ALA A 30 10.93 3.44 -17.51
N SER A 31 11.01 2.99 -16.26
CA SER A 31 11.85 1.84 -15.86
C SER A 31 11.19 0.93 -14.84
N ASP A 32 11.17 1.31 -13.55
CA ASP A 32 10.76 0.46 -12.43
C ASP A 32 9.28 0.03 -12.50
N LEU A 33 8.44 0.86 -13.08
CA LEU A 33 7.01 0.58 -13.27
C LEU A 33 6.70 -0.19 -14.57
N THR A 34 7.67 -0.37 -15.46
CA THR A 34 7.48 -1.14 -16.71
C THR A 34 7.02 -2.58 -16.46
N PRO A 35 7.58 -3.33 -15.47
CA PRO A 35 7.09 -4.66 -15.15
C PRO A 35 5.62 -4.68 -14.70
N TYR A 36 5.20 -3.69 -13.88
CA TYR A 36 3.80 -3.59 -13.45
C TYR A 36 2.87 -3.36 -14.64
N ALA A 37 3.22 -2.44 -15.54
CA ALA A 37 2.46 -2.19 -16.76
C ALA A 37 2.30 -3.45 -17.62
N GLY A 38 3.39 -4.23 -17.78
CA GLY A 38 3.36 -5.46 -18.58
C GLY A 38 2.58 -6.60 -17.93
N LEU A 39 2.72 -6.77 -16.60
CA LEU A 39 2.15 -7.90 -15.87
C LEU A 39 0.68 -7.71 -15.50
N LEU A 40 0.28 -6.47 -15.12
CA LEU A 40 -1.06 -6.18 -14.59
C LEU A 40 -2.07 -5.75 -15.67
N ARG A 41 -1.62 -5.40 -16.89
CA ARG A 41 -2.53 -5.00 -17.99
C ARG A 41 -3.62 -6.04 -18.24
N PRO A 42 -4.80 -5.67 -18.72
CA PRO A 42 -5.84 -6.61 -19.09
C PRO A 42 -5.30 -7.73 -20.01
N GLY A 43 -5.52 -8.99 -19.63
CA GLY A 43 -4.94 -10.15 -20.31
C GLY A 43 -3.45 -10.40 -20.05
N GLY A 44 -2.83 -9.63 -19.17
CA GLY A 44 -1.46 -9.87 -18.69
C GLY A 44 -1.36 -11.09 -17.78
N PRO A 45 -0.15 -11.64 -17.60
CA PRO A 45 0.05 -12.90 -16.86
C PRO A 45 -0.31 -12.82 -15.37
N LEU A 46 -0.42 -11.64 -14.79
CA LEU A 46 -0.80 -11.39 -13.40
C LEU A 46 -2.03 -10.47 -13.28
N ALA A 47 -2.85 -10.40 -14.33
CA ALA A 47 -4.06 -9.57 -14.36
C ALA A 47 -5.18 -10.11 -13.47
N ASP A 48 -5.14 -11.40 -13.08
CA ASP A 48 -6.17 -11.97 -12.20
C ASP A 48 -6.06 -11.38 -10.79
N PRO A 49 -7.05 -10.57 -10.37
CA PRO A 49 -7.01 -9.88 -9.08
C PRO A 49 -7.23 -10.83 -7.89
N SER A 50 -7.72 -12.05 -8.12
CA SER A 50 -7.91 -13.05 -7.06
C SER A 50 -6.62 -13.80 -6.72
N LEU A 51 -5.67 -13.85 -7.65
CA LEU A 51 -4.41 -14.58 -7.52
C LEU A 51 -3.20 -13.65 -7.29
N THR A 52 -3.37 -12.36 -7.60
CA THR A 52 -2.28 -11.38 -7.56
C THR A 52 -2.49 -10.35 -6.47
N GLY A 53 -1.47 -10.09 -5.67
CA GLY A 53 -1.41 -8.99 -4.72
C GLY A 53 -0.22 -8.07 -5.02
N VAL A 54 -0.34 -6.81 -4.63
CA VAL A 54 0.73 -5.80 -4.73
C VAL A 54 1.09 -5.28 -3.35
N MET A 55 2.37 -5.36 -3.01
CA MET A 55 2.92 -4.73 -1.80
C MET A 55 3.43 -3.33 -2.12
N VAL A 56 2.97 -2.35 -1.37
CA VAL A 56 3.40 -0.94 -1.48
C VAL A 56 4.51 -0.67 -0.49
N GLY A 57 5.66 -0.22 -1.00
CA GLY A 57 6.85 0.09 -0.18
C GLY A 57 6.73 1.42 0.56
N HIS A 58 7.68 1.70 1.45
CA HIS A 58 7.79 2.97 2.18
C HIS A 58 8.82 3.88 1.50
N LEU A 59 8.39 4.56 0.43
CA LEU A 59 9.26 5.29 -0.48
C LEU A 59 8.82 6.75 -0.63
N ASP A 60 9.75 7.66 -0.60
CA ASP A 60 9.54 9.04 -1.01
C ASP A 60 9.76 9.14 -2.53
N VAL A 61 8.70 9.48 -3.26
CA VAL A 61 8.72 9.51 -4.73
C VAL A 61 8.43 10.93 -5.20
N PRO A 62 9.44 11.70 -5.63
CA PRO A 62 9.20 13.04 -6.17
C PRO A 62 8.19 13.02 -7.32
N GLY A 63 7.18 13.90 -7.23
CA GLY A 63 6.08 13.94 -8.19
C GLY A 63 4.93 12.96 -7.93
N LEU A 64 4.98 12.16 -6.86
CA LEU A 64 3.90 11.29 -6.40
C LEU A 64 3.58 11.49 -4.92
N THR A 65 4.60 11.53 -4.07
CA THR A 65 4.47 11.69 -2.62
C THR A 65 4.86 13.11 -2.20
N ALA A 66 4.34 13.55 -1.04
CA ALA A 66 4.73 14.78 -0.37
C ALA A 66 5.45 14.43 0.95
N ASP A 67 4.81 14.71 2.10
CA ASP A 67 5.42 14.52 3.43
C ASP A 67 5.38 13.06 3.92
N LEU A 68 4.54 12.23 3.33
CA LEU A 68 4.35 10.83 3.71
C LEU A 68 4.89 9.87 2.64
N PRO A 69 5.44 8.71 3.04
CA PRO A 69 5.90 7.72 2.08
C PRO A 69 4.75 7.11 1.27
N SER A 70 5.08 6.49 0.16
CA SER A 70 4.12 5.93 -0.82
C SER A 70 3.06 5.01 -0.21
N SER A 71 3.40 4.21 0.80
CA SER A 71 2.44 3.35 1.50
C SER A 71 1.35 4.09 2.30
N LEU A 72 1.58 5.36 2.62
CA LEU A 72 0.67 6.24 3.37
C LEU A 72 0.08 7.35 2.49
N THR A 73 0.34 7.34 1.19
CA THR A 73 -0.04 8.40 0.24
C THR A 73 -1.16 7.92 -0.69
N PRO A 74 -2.35 8.57 -0.69
CA PRO A 74 -3.48 8.16 -1.55
C PRO A 74 -3.14 8.12 -3.03
N ALA A 75 -2.35 9.07 -3.54
CA ALA A 75 -1.95 9.13 -4.94
C ALA A 75 -1.22 7.87 -5.42
N THR A 76 -0.54 7.14 -4.52
CA THR A 76 0.13 5.87 -4.83
C THR A 76 -0.88 4.78 -5.17
N TYR A 77 -1.93 4.65 -4.38
CA TYR A 77 -2.99 3.67 -4.63
C TYR A 77 -3.83 4.05 -5.85
N GLN A 78 -4.12 5.35 -6.03
CA GLN A 78 -4.78 5.86 -7.23
C GLN A 78 -3.96 5.55 -8.50
N LEU A 79 -2.65 5.76 -8.48
CA LEU A 79 -1.77 5.38 -9.59
C LEU A 79 -1.91 3.89 -9.92
N LEU A 80 -1.92 3.00 -8.91
CA LEU A 80 -2.07 1.56 -9.11
C LEU A 80 -3.46 1.19 -9.64
N ARG A 81 -4.53 1.77 -9.08
CA ARG A 81 -5.92 1.49 -9.47
C ARG A 81 -6.26 2.07 -10.85
N ASP A 82 -5.96 3.35 -11.06
CA ASP A 82 -6.43 4.08 -12.24
C ASP A 82 -5.52 3.88 -13.46
N THR A 83 -4.19 3.94 -13.26
CA THR A 83 -3.24 3.83 -14.38
C THR A 83 -2.94 2.38 -14.74
N TYR A 84 -2.73 1.53 -13.74
CA TYR A 84 -2.42 0.11 -13.97
C TYR A 84 -3.66 -0.79 -13.94
N GLN A 85 -4.84 -0.23 -13.67
CA GLN A 85 -6.14 -0.92 -13.63
C GLN A 85 -6.12 -2.16 -12.73
N PHE A 86 -5.31 -2.13 -11.68
CA PHE A 86 -5.17 -3.22 -10.75
C PHE A 86 -6.25 -3.16 -9.66
N ASP A 87 -7.14 -4.15 -9.65
CA ASP A 87 -8.25 -4.25 -8.70
C ASP A 87 -8.08 -5.40 -7.68
N GLY A 88 -6.88 -5.97 -7.59
CA GLY A 88 -6.53 -7.00 -6.60
C GLY A 88 -6.11 -6.43 -5.24
N LEU A 89 -5.68 -7.35 -4.37
CA LEU A 89 -5.23 -7.05 -3.01
C LEU A 89 -4.00 -6.13 -2.99
N THR A 90 -4.07 -5.06 -2.20
CA THR A 90 -2.92 -4.25 -1.84
C THR A 90 -2.56 -4.43 -0.37
N ILE A 91 -1.29 -4.53 -0.08
CA ILE A 91 -0.75 -4.63 1.29
C ILE A 91 0.41 -3.63 1.46
N THR A 92 0.55 -3.05 2.64
CA THR A 92 1.74 -2.24 2.93
C THR A 92 2.96 -3.13 3.15
N ASP A 93 4.16 -2.57 3.05
CA ASP A 93 5.33 -3.11 3.72
C ASP A 93 5.20 -2.94 5.24
N ASP A 94 6.17 -3.36 6.02
CA ASP A 94 6.08 -3.43 7.48
C ASP A 94 6.05 -2.05 8.15
N LEU A 95 4.87 -1.65 8.64
CA LEU A 95 4.64 -0.36 9.29
C LEU A 95 5.29 -0.24 10.67
N GLY A 96 5.52 -1.35 11.34
CA GLY A 96 6.04 -1.37 12.72
C GLY A 96 7.57 -1.50 12.80
N ALA A 97 8.17 -2.37 11.98
CA ALA A 97 9.58 -2.70 12.04
C ALA A 97 10.46 -1.75 11.19
N MET A 98 9.92 -1.17 10.12
CA MET A 98 10.71 -0.35 9.19
C MET A 98 10.78 1.12 9.62
N LYS A 99 12.01 1.63 9.80
CA LYS A 99 12.25 3.01 10.29
C LYS A 99 11.76 4.10 9.34
N ALA A 100 11.57 3.80 8.07
CA ALA A 100 10.95 4.72 7.12
C ALA A 100 9.54 5.21 7.55
N VAL A 101 8.84 4.46 8.42
CA VAL A 101 7.54 4.82 9.00
C VAL A 101 7.63 4.90 10.52
N SER A 102 8.14 3.84 11.19
CA SER A 102 8.08 3.72 12.64
C SER A 102 8.96 4.73 13.41
N ALA A 103 9.86 5.43 12.74
CA ALA A 103 10.62 6.52 13.36
C ALA A 103 9.79 7.81 13.55
N GLU A 104 8.73 7.99 12.78
CA GLU A 104 7.94 9.23 12.75
C GLU A 104 6.50 9.06 13.23
N LEU A 105 5.94 7.84 13.10
CA LEU A 105 4.54 7.55 13.42
C LEU A 105 4.41 6.37 14.39
N ALA A 106 3.51 6.52 15.36
CA ALA A 106 3.06 5.39 16.17
C ALA A 106 2.29 4.40 15.28
N LEU A 107 2.36 3.10 15.60
CA LEU A 107 1.74 2.05 14.79
C LEU A 107 0.24 2.25 14.54
N PRO A 108 -0.61 2.61 15.53
CA PRO A 108 -2.04 2.86 15.28
C PRO A 108 -2.28 3.96 14.24
N ASP A 109 -1.50 5.05 14.29
CA ASP A 109 -1.62 6.17 13.34
C ASP A 109 -1.13 5.76 11.93
N ALA A 110 -0.04 5.00 11.86
CA ALA A 110 0.49 4.49 10.59
C ALA A 110 -0.52 3.55 9.92
N VAL A 111 -1.12 2.63 10.67
CA VAL A 111 -2.16 1.71 10.16
C VAL A 111 -3.39 2.48 9.68
N GLN A 112 -3.90 3.42 10.49
CA GLN A 112 -5.05 4.23 10.09
C GLN A 112 -4.76 5.01 8.79
N ARG A 113 -3.60 5.65 8.68
CA ARG A 113 -3.20 6.40 7.47
C ARG A 113 -3.05 5.50 6.26
N ALA A 114 -2.47 4.32 6.40
CA ALA A 114 -2.32 3.36 5.31
C ALA A 114 -3.67 2.92 4.74
N LEU A 115 -4.62 2.54 5.61
CA LEU A 115 -5.96 2.14 5.20
C LEU A 115 -6.75 3.31 4.59
N ALA A 116 -6.66 4.50 5.18
CA ALA A 116 -7.27 5.70 4.63
C ALA A 116 -6.66 6.12 3.28
N ALA A 117 -5.39 5.80 3.04
CA ALA A 117 -4.73 6.03 1.75
C ALA A 117 -5.18 5.05 0.66
N GLY A 118 -5.72 3.88 1.01
CA GLY A 118 -6.24 2.90 0.05
C GLY A 118 -5.58 1.52 0.11
N ALA A 119 -4.76 1.23 1.14
CA ALA A 119 -4.30 -0.12 1.41
C ALA A 119 -5.48 -1.01 1.83
N ASP A 120 -5.51 -2.26 1.36
CA ASP A 120 -6.50 -3.24 1.80
C ASP A 120 -6.05 -3.97 3.08
N VAL A 121 -4.75 -4.11 3.26
CA VAL A 121 -4.13 -4.76 4.41
C VAL A 121 -2.94 -3.92 4.89
N ALA A 122 -2.91 -3.64 6.18
CA ALA A 122 -1.76 -3.07 6.86
C ALA A 122 -0.93 -4.18 7.50
N LEU A 123 0.37 -4.23 7.20
CA LEU A 123 1.30 -5.24 7.71
C LEU A 123 2.17 -4.64 8.83
N TRP A 124 2.35 -5.36 9.91
CA TRP A 124 3.42 -5.12 10.89
C TRP A 124 3.88 -6.42 11.55
N THR A 125 5.14 -6.48 11.95
CA THR A 125 5.78 -7.64 12.60
C THR A 125 6.45 -7.26 13.93
N SER A 126 6.33 -6.02 14.38
CA SER A 126 7.01 -5.47 15.55
C SER A 126 6.55 -6.02 16.91
N GLY A 127 5.56 -6.91 16.96
CA GLY A 127 5.02 -7.46 18.20
C GLY A 127 4.19 -6.48 19.03
N ASP A 128 3.89 -5.30 18.49
CA ASP A 128 3.02 -4.31 19.15
C ASP A 128 1.61 -4.87 19.35
N PRO A 129 0.94 -4.52 20.46
CA PRO A 129 -0.39 -5.03 20.74
C PRO A 129 -1.41 -4.56 19.68
N VAL A 130 -2.29 -5.49 19.29
CA VAL A 130 -3.34 -5.24 18.26
C VAL A 130 -4.45 -4.32 18.78
N THR A 131 -4.77 -4.40 20.07
CA THR A 131 -5.91 -3.67 20.68
C THR A 131 -5.86 -2.16 20.43
N PRO A 132 -4.76 -1.43 20.67
CA PRO A 132 -4.71 0.01 20.39
C PRO A 132 -4.92 0.35 18.90
N VAL A 133 -4.51 -0.54 17.99
CA VAL A 133 -4.74 -0.40 16.55
C VAL A 133 -6.23 -0.50 16.25
N LEU A 134 -6.90 -1.55 16.77
CA LEU A 134 -8.35 -1.73 16.57
C LEU A 134 -9.16 -0.59 17.16
N ASP A 135 -8.86 -0.17 18.38
CA ASP A 135 -9.51 0.99 19.02
C ASP A 135 -9.35 2.27 18.19
N GLY A 136 -8.18 2.44 17.56
CA GLY A 136 -7.91 3.55 16.64
C GLY A 136 -8.78 3.50 15.40
N LEU A 137 -8.91 2.34 14.78
CA LEU A 137 -9.71 2.14 13.57
C LEU A 137 -11.21 2.28 13.85
N GLU A 138 -11.71 1.78 14.98
CA GLU A 138 -13.11 1.98 15.40
C GLU A 138 -13.44 3.47 15.56
N ARG A 139 -12.55 4.23 16.21
CA ARG A 139 -12.72 5.70 16.33
C ARG A 139 -12.64 6.39 14.96
N ALA A 140 -11.76 5.94 14.07
CA ALA A 140 -11.62 6.51 12.73
C ALA A 140 -12.87 6.29 11.86
N LEU A 141 -13.47 5.09 11.95
CA LEU A 141 -14.75 4.80 11.29
C LEU A 141 -15.89 5.64 11.88
N ALA A 142 -15.98 5.72 13.20
CA ALA A 142 -17.03 6.49 13.88
C ALA A 142 -16.97 8.00 13.59
N SER A 143 -15.76 8.54 13.40
CA SER A 143 -15.54 9.97 13.08
C SER A 143 -15.59 10.29 11.58
N GLY A 144 -15.66 9.29 10.71
CA GLY A 144 -15.56 9.45 9.25
C GLY A 144 -14.14 9.71 8.73
N ALA A 145 -13.11 9.58 9.57
CA ALA A 145 -11.71 9.66 9.15
C ALA A 145 -11.26 8.43 8.32
N LEU A 146 -11.99 7.33 8.44
CA LEU A 146 -11.93 6.17 7.56
C LEU A 146 -13.31 5.96 6.94
N ASP A 147 -13.39 5.96 5.60
CA ASP A 147 -14.65 5.77 4.88
C ASP A 147 -15.13 4.31 5.01
N PRO A 148 -16.32 4.05 5.58
CA PRO A 148 -16.85 2.70 5.71
C PRO A 148 -16.97 1.96 4.38
N LYS A 149 -17.33 2.64 3.28
CA LYS A 149 -17.45 2.01 1.95
C LYS A 149 -16.10 1.58 1.39
N ALA A 150 -15.07 2.42 1.57
CA ALA A 150 -13.71 2.07 1.19
C ALA A 150 -13.19 0.89 2.02
N ASN A 151 -13.50 0.87 3.34
CA ASN A 151 -13.16 -0.25 4.22
C ASN A 151 -13.84 -1.56 3.79
N ASP A 152 -15.14 -1.54 3.49
CA ASP A 152 -15.89 -2.71 3.01
C ASP A 152 -15.31 -3.25 1.69
N ALA A 153 -14.93 -2.36 0.77
CA ALA A 153 -14.28 -2.73 -0.48
C ALA A 153 -12.90 -3.36 -0.25
N ALA A 154 -12.12 -2.85 0.70
CA ALA A 154 -10.82 -3.43 1.09
C ALA A 154 -10.99 -4.84 1.68
N VAL A 155 -11.94 -5.02 2.60
CA VAL A 155 -12.27 -6.33 3.18
C VAL A 155 -12.72 -7.32 2.08
N ALA A 156 -13.56 -6.88 1.13
CA ALA A 156 -13.99 -7.73 0.01
C ALA A 156 -12.80 -8.20 -0.84
N ARG A 157 -11.82 -7.32 -1.14
CA ARG A 157 -10.58 -7.71 -1.85
C ARG A 157 -9.74 -8.70 -1.05
N ALA A 158 -9.61 -8.49 0.26
CA ALA A 158 -8.88 -9.39 1.13
C ALA A 158 -9.53 -10.79 1.21
N LEU A 159 -10.86 -10.87 1.29
CA LEU A 159 -11.60 -12.13 1.29
C LEU A 159 -11.51 -12.84 -0.07
N ALA A 160 -11.60 -12.10 -1.17
CA ALA A 160 -11.44 -12.65 -2.52
C ALA A 160 -10.05 -13.27 -2.71
N ALA A 161 -9.00 -12.59 -2.26
CA ALA A 161 -7.62 -13.09 -2.33
C ALA A 161 -7.39 -14.36 -1.47
N LYS A 162 -8.23 -14.58 -0.46
CA LYS A 162 -8.23 -15.81 0.36
C LYS A 162 -9.13 -16.92 -0.20
N GLY A 163 -9.81 -16.69 -1.33
CA GLY A 163 -10.74 -17.65 -1.90
C GLY A 163 -12.05 -17.83 -1.08
N VAL A 164 -12.33 -16.93 -0.13
CA VAL A 164 -13.53 -17.03 0.72
C VAL A 164 -14.77 -16.47 0.03
N CYS A 165 -14.59 -15.46 -0.84
CA CYS A 165 -15.67 -14.85 -1.61
C CYS A 165 -15.24 -14.76 -3.08
N SER A 166 -16.08 -15.25 -4.00
CA SER A 166 -15.95 -14.92 -5.42
C SER A 166 -16.50 -13.51 -5.62
N ARG A 167 -15.74 -12.63 -6.29
CA ARG A 167 -16.30 -11.38 -6.82
C ARG A 167 -17.39 -11.73 -7.84
N ARG A 168 -18.58 -11.25 -7.60
CA ARG A 168 -19.66 -11.29 -8.59
C ARG A 168 -19.51 -10.12 -9.55
#